data_e058737c43c39efd09c33822671bd590
#
_entry.id   e058737c43c39efd09c33822671bd590
#
_cell.length_a   1.000
_cell.length_b   1.000
_cell.length_c   1.000
_cell.angle_alpha   90.00
_cell.angle_beta   90.00
_cell.angle_gamma   90.00
#
_symmetry.space_group_name_H-M   'P 1'
#
loop_
_entity.id
_entity.type
_entity.pdbx_description
1 polymer ?
#
loop_
_entity_poly.entity_id
_entity_poly.type
_entity_poly.pdbx_seq_one_letter_code
_entity_poly.pdbx_strand_id
1 'polypeptide(L)' 'MNNYMITIWDGDKLVHNAKAKAKSPESAKSKAYGDCLKMDKLMGKQQNWLSYRWDIQATISR' A
#
# COMPACT_ATOMS: atom_id res chain seq x y z
N MET A 1 -2.74 17.98 -0.80
CA MET A 1 -2.39 16.56 -0.64
C MET A 1 -1.88 15.99 -1.94
N ASN A 2 -0.93 15.08 -1.84
CA ASN A 2 -0.39 14.41 -3.00
C ASN A 2 -1.05 13.05 -3.19
N ASN A 3 -1.09 12.61 -4.44
CA ASN A 3 -1.50 11.24 -4.76
C ASN A 3 -0.27 10.34 -4.75
N TYR A 4 -0.39 9.19 -4.14
CA TYR A 4 0.67 8.20 -4.08
C TYR A 4 0.22 6.88 -4.67
N MET A 5 1.10 6.25 -5.43
CA MET A 5 0.91 4.90 -5.88
C MET A 5 1.78 3.98 -5.01
N ILE A 6 1.15 2.97 -4.44
CA ILE A 6 1.80 2.06 -3.52
C ILE A 6 1.79 0.67 -4.15
N THR A 7 2.95 0.09 -4.29
CA THR A 7 3.12 -1.25 -4.84
C THR A 7 3.80 -2.12 -3.80
N ILE A 8 3.26 -3.29 -3.55
CA ILE A 8 3.77 -4.22 -2.54
C ILE A 8 4.28 -5.47 -3.24
N TRP A 9 5.53 -5.83 -2.95
CA TRP A 9 6.23 -6.93 -3.61
C TRP A 9 6.66 -7.99 -2.61
N ASP A 10 6.51 -9.25 -3.01
CA ASP A 10 7.12 -10.40 -2.33
C ASP A 10 8.22 -10.93 -3.25
N GLY A 11 9.45 -10.48 -3.01
CA GLY A 11 10.55 -10.72 -3.94
C GLY A 11 10.25 -10.10 -5.30
N ASP A 12 10.15 -10.92 -6.33
CA ASP A 12 9.83 -10.47 -7.68
C ASP A 12 8.34 -10.53 -8.00
N LYS A 13 7.54 -10.97 -7.05
CA LYS A 13 6.11 -11.16 -7.26
C LYS A 13 5.33 -9.96 -6.76
N LEU A 14 4.47 -9.42 -7.61
CA LEU A 14 3.55 -8.37 -7.21
C LEU A 14 2.44 -8.96 -6.34
N VAL A 15 2.33 -8.46 -5.12
CA VAL A 15 1.31 -8.91 -4.16
C VAL A 15 0.07 -8.04 -4.25
N HIS A 16 0.27 -6.72 -4.27
CA HIS A 16 -0.85 -5.78 -4.24
C HIS A 16 -0.40 -4.40 -4.68
N ASN A 17 -1.32 -3.62 -5.23
CA ASN A 17 -1.09 -2.21 -5.47
C ASN A 17 -2.30 -1.40 -4.99
N ALA A 18 -2.05 -0.15 -4.64
CA ALA A 18 -3.07 0.73 -4.11
C ALA A 18 -2.73 2.17 -4.44
N LYS A 19 -3.73 3.03 -4.37
CA LYS A 19 -3.55 4.48 -4.48
C LYS A 19 -4.09 5.14 -3.23
N ALA A 20 -3.39 6.17 -2.77
CA ALA A 20 -3.82 6.91 -1.59
C ALA A 20 -3.49 8.38 -1.73
N LYS A 21 -4.33 9.23 -1.18
CA LYS A 21 -4.05 10.66 -1.02
C LYS A 21 -3.54 10.88 0.38
N ALA A 22 -2.40 11.55 0.50
CA ALA A 22 -1.80 11.79 1.80
C ALA A 22 -0.86 12.98 1.74
N LYS A 23 -0.45 13.47 2.90
CA LYS A 23 0.50 14.58 3.00
C LYS A 23 1.94 14.11 2.84
N SER A 24 2.21 12.85 3.10
CA SER A 24 3.56 12.28 3.05
C SER A 24 3.50 10.82 2.62
N PRO A 25 4.63 10.26 2.14
CA PRO A 25 4.67 8.83 1.82
C PRO A 25 4.35 7.93 3.00
N GLU A 26 4.74 8.34 4.20
CA GLU A 26 4.47 7.58 5.42
C GLU A 26 2.98 7.50 5.71
N SER A 27 2.28 8.62 5.58
CA SER A 27 0.82 8.65 5.71
C SER A 27 0.14 7.78 4.65
N ALA A 28 0.64 7.82 3.42
CA ALA A 28 0.11 6.99 2.33
C ALA A 28 0.28 5.50 2.66
N LYS A 29 1.44 5.13 3.20
CA LYS A 29 1.70 3.75 3.61
C LYS A 29 0.73 3.30 4.70
N SER A 30 0.49 4.15 5.69
CA SER A 30 -0.44 3.84 6.79
C SER A 30 -1.85 3.60 6.27
N LYS A 31 -2.32 4.44 5.34
CA LYS A 31 -3.64 4.27 4.73
C LYS A 31 -3.73 2.96 3.96
N ALA A 32 -2.72 2.67 3.15
CA ALA A 32 -2.69 1.44 2.36
C ALA A 32 -2.62 0.21 3.26
N TYR A 33 -1.86 0.28 4.32
CA TYR A 33 -1.75 -0.81 5.29
C TYR A 33 -3.11 -1.10 5.94
N GLY A 34 -3.84 -0.05 6.32
CA GLY A 34 -5.20 -0.21 6.86
C GLY A 34 -6.13 -0.90 5.87
N ASP A 35 -6.06 -0.53 4.59
CA ASP A 35 -6.86 -1.18 3.54
C ASP A 35 -6.47 -2.64 3.35
N CYS A 36 -5.17 -2.95 3.41
CA CYS A 36 -4.70 -4.33 3.33
C CYS A 36 -5.22 -5.20 4.48
N LEU A 37 -5.23 -4.65 5.68
CA LEU A 37 -5.77 -5.35 6.85
C LEU A 37 -7.27 -5.60 6.71
N LYS A 38 -8.01 -4.66 6.19
CA LYS A 38 -9.45 -4.84 5.91
C LYS A 38 -9.67 -5.96 4.90
N MET A 39 -8.88 -5.98 3.84
CA MET A 39 -8.96 -7.02 2.82
C MET A 39 -8.70 -8.39 3.41
N ASP A 40 -7.66 -8.53 4.22
CA ASP A 40 -7.34 -9.78 4.88
C ASP A 40 -8.49 -10.27 5.74
N LYS A 41 -9.09 -9.37 6.50
CA LYS A 41 -10.22 -9.70 7.36
C LYS A 41 -11.41 -10.19 6.55
N LEU A 42 -11.73 -9.54 5.43
CA LEU A 42 -12.83 -9.93 4.57
C LEU A 42 -12.60 -11.28 3.90
N MET A 43 -11.36 -11.59 3.57
CA MET A 43 -10.99 -12.83 2.89
C MET A 43 -10.61 -13.95 3.85
N GLY A 44 -10.60 -13.69 5.15
CA GLY A 44 -10.20 -14.67 6.14
C GLY A 44 -8.74 -15.04 6.11
N LYS A 45 -7.90 -14.17 5.61
CA LYS A 45 -6.46 -14.37 5.51
C LYS A 45 -5.71 -13.50 6.51
N GLN A 46 -4.52 -13.93 6.89
CA GLN A 46 -3.57 -13.10 7.64
C GLN A 46 -2.25 -13.12 6.91
N GLN A 47 -1.87 -11.98 6.35
CA GLN A 47 -0.59 -11.83 5.67
C GLN A 47 0.28 -10.86 6.46
N ASN A 48 1.59 -11.13 6.46
CA ASN A 48 2.53 -10.22 7.11
C ASN A 48 2.93 -9.13 6.13
N TRP A 49 2.07 -8.15 5.95
CA TRP A 49 2.25 -7.07 4.97
C TRP A 49 3.54 -6.30 5.19
N LEU A 50 3.99 -6.14 6.44
CA LEU A 50 5.20 -5.37 6.75
C LEU A 50 6.47 -6.11 6.38
N SER A 51 6.41 -7.42 6.14
CA SER A 51 7.57 -8.18 5.68
C SER A 51 7.80 -8.05 4.17
N TYR A 52 6.81 -7.56 3.44
CA TYR A 52 6.93 -7.33 2.00
C TYR A 52 7.67 -6.02 1.71
N ARG A 53 8.19 -5.92 0.50
CA ARG A 53 8.80 -4.67 0.05
C ARG A 53 7.71 -3.70 -0.41
N TRP A 54 7.71 -2.52 0.14
CA TRP A 54 6.77 -1.45 -0.21
C TRP A 54 7.47 -0.43 -1.08
N ASP A 55 6.90 -0.15 -2.24
CA ASP A 55 7.38 0.88 -3.15
C ASP A 55 6.30 1.97 -3.22
N ILE A 56 6.63 3.17 -2.77
CA ILE A 56 5.68 4.27 -2.66
C ILE A 56 6.19 5.41 -3.54
N GLN A 57 5.40 5.76 -4.54
CA GLN A 57 5.77 6.81 -5.49
C GLN A 57 4.70 7.90 -5.49
N ALA A 58 5.16 9.14 -5.44
CA ALA A 58 4.28 10.28 -5.60
C ALA A 58 3.90 10.40 -7.07
N THR A 59 2.60 10.53 -7.33
CA THR A 59 2.12 10.81 -8.69
C THR A 59 1.73 12.29 -8.77
N ILE A 60 2.23 12.96 -9.79
CA ILE A 60 1.89 14.36 -10.01
C ILE A 60 0.62 14.39 -10.85
N SER A 61 -0.44 14.89 -10.24
CA SER A 61 -1.71 15.10 -10.92
C SER A 61 -1.74 16.54 -11.44
N ARG A 62 -1.89 16.69 -12.73
CA ARG A 62 -2.09 18.02 -13.35
C ARG A 62 -3.54 18.20 -13.74
#